data_5976be4d5b0a1e1825073d073842690a
#
_entry.id   5976be4d5b0a1e1825073d073842690a
#
_cell.length_a   1.000
_cell.length_b   1.000
_cell.length_c   1.000
_cell.angle_alpha   90.00
_cell.angle_beta   90.00
_cell.angle_gamma   90.00
#
_symmetry.space_group_name_H-M   'P 1'
#
loop_
_entity.id
_entity.type
_entity.pdbx_description
1 polymer ?
#
loop_
_entity_poly.entity_id
_entity_poly.type
_entity_poly.pdbx_seq_one_letter_code
_entity_poly.pdbx_strand_id
1 'polypeptide(L)'
;MARLRAPKVTTGTVPVFTSVELSQLEQTCRGSTFAQRRDAAIIAVFRATGIRLSEMAGIRYHPDDPARNDLDLQAREIRIAGKGGTGRTVKIGHQAARSLDRYLRARARHAQAHRPQLWLGVNNRGPLTATGIYQLIARHGRQCGIKVYPHRFRHHFSHTWLERGGAERDLMELNGWTSPQMLARYGASARGARARRTYDRIMDDTP
;
A
#
# COMPACT_ATOMS: atom_id res chain seq x y z
N MET A 1 4.12 43.21 -19.55
CA MET A 1 4.16 41.75 -19.42
C MET A 1 3.58 41.35 -18.04
N ALA A 2 2.38 40.83 -18.01
CA ALA A 2 1.73 40.39 -16.76
C ALA A 2 2.35 39.07 -16.29
N ARG A 3 2.94 39.05 -15.09
CA ARG A 3 3.41 37.82 -14.43
C ARG A 3 2.21 36.96 -14.04
N LEU A 4 2.00 35.85 -14.74
CA LEU A 4 1.07 34.78 -14.35
C LEU A 4 1.50 34.26 -12.96
N ARG A 5 0.75 34.59 -11.92
CA ARG A 5 0.89 33.97 -10.61
C ARG A 5 0.36 32.53 -10.72
N ALA A 6 1.23 31.56 -10.47
CA ALA A 6 0.79 30.18 -10.33
C ALA A 6 -0.29 30.07 -9.24
N PRO A 7 -1.37 29.32 -9.48
CA PRO A 7 -2.43 29.18 -8.49
C PRO A 7 -1.86 28.58 -7.20
N LYS A 8 -2.16 29.18 -6.03
CA LYS A 8 -1.87 28.61 -4.73
C LYS A 8 -2.65 27.32 -4.59
N VAL A 9 -1.99 26.17 -4.80
CA VAL A 9 -2.54 24.89 -4.42
C VAL A 9 -2.63 24.87 -2.90
N THR A 10 -3.82 25.05 -2.35
CA THR A 10 -4.11 24.78 -0.94
C THR A 10 -3.84 23.31 -0.70
N THR A 11 -2.71 22.97 -0.12
CA THR A 11 -2.34 21.63 0.30
C THR A 11 -3.17 21.24 1.51
N GLY A 12 -4.42 20.83 1.26
CA GLY A 12 -5.20 20.13 2.27
C GLY A 12 -4.43 18.88 2.68
N THR A 13 -4.13 18.73 3.95
CA THR A 13 -3.47 17.53 4.49
C THR A 13 -4.36 16.32 4.20
N VAL A 14 -3.84 15.35 3.44
CA VAL A 14 -4.54 14.08 3.22
C VAL A 14 -4.70 13.39 4.57
N PRO A 15 -5.92 13.03 5.00
CA PRO A 15 -6.12 12.44 6.31
C PRO A 15 -5.45 11.08 6.41
N VAL A 16 -4.72 10.86 7.49
CA VAL A 16 -4.15 9.56 7.88
C VAL A 16 -5.26 8.69 8.45
N PHE A 17 -5.18 7.37 8.26
CA PHE A 17 -6.11 6.46 8.93
C PHE A 17 -5.81 6.40 10.43
N THR A 18 -6.85 6.43 11.24
CA THR A 18 -6.75 6.04 12.66
C THR A 18 -6.67 4.53 12.81
N SER A 19 -6.23 4.05 13.98
CA SER A 19 -6.22 2.61 14.30
C SER A 19 -7.63 2.01 14.28
N VAL A 20 -8.63 2.77 14.72
CA VAL A 20 -10.05 2.38 14.71
C VAL A 20 -10.55 2.22 13.27
N GLU A 21 -10.32 3.22 12.40
CA GLU A 21 -10.70 3.15 11.00
C GLU A 21 -10.07 1.94 10.28
N LEU A 22 -8.79 1.66 10.54
CA LEU A 22 -8.13 0.48 9.95
C LEU A 22 -8.74 -0.82 10.46
N SER A 23 -9.03 -0.91 11.75
CA SER A 23 -9.67 -2.10 12.33
C SER A 23 -11.06 -2.33 11.74
N GLN A 24 -11.88 -1.29 11.63
CA GLN A 24 -13.20 -1.36 11.00
C GLN A 24 -13.12 -1.79 9.54
N LEU A 25 -12.19 -1.20 8.77
CA LEU A 25 -11.98 -1.56 7.37
C LEU A 25 -11.56 -3.02 7.22
N GLU A 26 -10.65 -3.51 8.05
CA GLU A 26 -10.21 -4.92 8.04
C GLU A 26 -11.35 -5.88 8.42
N GLN A 27 -12.24 -5.47 9.31
CA GLN A 27 -13.41 -6.25 9.67
C GLN A 27 -14.38 -6.48 8.52
N THR A 28 -14.54 -5.51 7.60
CA THR A 28 -15.40 -5.67 6.42
C THR A 28 -14.96 -6.81 5.49
N CYS A 29 -13.69 -7.22 5.59
CA CYS A 29 -13.11 -8.29 4.77
C CYS A 29 -13.01 -9.63 5.52
N ARG A 30 -13.50 -9.74 6.76
CA ARG A 30 -13.45 -10.99 7.54
C ARG A 30 -14.30 -12.06 6.88
N GLY A 31 -13.74 -13.27 6.78
CA GLY A 31 -14.45 -14.45 6.30
C GLY A 31 -13.55 -15.41 5.55
N SER A 32 -14.19 -16.47 5.03
CA SER A 32 -13.51 -17.60 4.38
C SER A 32 -13.71 -17.68 2.87
N THR A 33 -14.60 -16.86 2.30
CA THR A 33 -14.85 -16.86 0.86
C THR A 33 -13.65 -16.36 0.08
N PHE A 34 -13.57 -16.75 -1.19
CA PHE A 34 -12.53 -16.28 -2.10
C PHE A 34 -12.45 -14.73 -2.14
N ALA A 35 -13.60 -14.07 -2.29
CA ALA A 35 -13.67 -12.62 -2.34
C ALA A 35 -13.14 -11.96 -1.06
N GLN A 36 -13.58 -12.43 0.12
CA GLN A 36 -13.15 -11.89 1.40
C GLN A 36 -11.63 -12.05 1.63
N ARG A 37 -11.07 -13.22 1.30
CA ARG A 37 -9.61 -13.46 1.41
C ARG A 37 -8.82 -12.58 0.47
N ARG A 38 -9.29 -12.41 -0.78
CA ARG A 38 -8.67 -11.52 -1.75
C ARG A 38 -8.70 -10.07 -1.28
N ASP A 39 -9.87 -9.60 -0.88
CA ASP A 39 -10.10 -8.22 -0.48
C ASP A 39 -9.26 -7.87 0.77
N ALA A 40 -9.21 -8.78 1.75
CA ALA A 40 -8.33 -8.65 2.91
C ALA A 40 -6.84 -8.57 2.52
N ALA A 41 -6.38 -9.38 1.56
CA ALA A 41 -5.01 -9.35 1.09
C ALA A 41 -4.68 -8.03 0.37
N ILE A 42 -5.58 -7.52 -0.48
CA ILE A 42 -5.42 -6.22 -1.16
C ILE A 42 -5.27 -5.08 -0.14
N ILE A 43 -6.16 -5.01 0.85
CA ILE A 43 -6.11 -3.97 1.89
C ILE A 43 -4.83 -4.09 2.73
N ALA A 44 -4.45 -5.32 3.11
CA ALA A 44 -3.24 -5.57 3.89
C ALA A 44 -1.96 -5.14 3.14
N VAL A 45 -1.87 -5.41 1.83
CA VAL A 45 -0.73 -4.99 1.00
C VAL A 45 -0.69 -3.47 0.85
N PHE A 46 -1.81 -2.82 0.55
CA PHE A 46 -1.86 -1.34 0.50
C PHE A 46 -1.39 -0.72 1.81
N ARG A 47 -1.89 -1.23 2.95
CA ARG A 47 -1.52 -0.73 4.28
C ARG A 47 -0.02 -0.92 4.56
N ALA A 48 0.54 -2.08 4.19
CA ALA A 48 1.92 -2.44 4.50
C ALA A 48 2.96 -1.72 3.61
N THR A 49 2.58 -1.29 2.40
CA THR A 49 3.55 -0.86 1.39
C THR A 49 3.29 0.52 0.81
N GLY A 50 2.05 1.00 0.85
CA GLY A 50 1.67 2.25 0.19
C GLY A 50 1.89 2.26 -1.32
N ILE A 51 1.97 1.12 -2.00
CA ILE A 51 2.19 1.05 -3.46
C ILE A 51 1.09 1.74 -4.25
N ARG A 52 1.40 2.12 -5.49
CA ARG A 52 0.42 2.77 -6.37
C ARG A 52 -0.66 1.78 -6.83
N LEU A 53 -1.84 2.29 -7.16
CA LEU A 53 -2.94 1.46 -7.64
C LEU A 53 -2.57 0.65 -8.89
N SER A 54 -1.88 1.26 -9.85
CA SER A 54 -1.41 0.56 -11.06
C SER A 54 -0.37 -0.53 -10.74
N GLU A 55 0.53 -0.25 -9.79
CA GLU A 55 1.51 -1.22 -9.31
C GLU A 55 0.82 -2.42 -8.63
N MET A 56 -0.17 -2.17 -7.76
CA MET A 56 -0.99 -3.21 -7.15
C MET A 56 -1.66 -4.09 -8.20
N ALA A 57 -2.29 -3.49 -9.21
CA ALA A 57 -2.98 -4.24 -10.26
C ALA A 57 -2.02 -5.05 -11.16
N GLY A 58 -0.78 -4.57 -11.29
CA GLY A 58 0.25 -5.18 -12.14
C GLY A 58 0.98 -6.37 -11.52
N ILE A 59 0.81 -6.66 -10.22
CA ILE A 59 1.51 -7.76 -9.56
C ILE A 59 1.18 -9.10 -10.23
N ARG A 60 2.23 -9.88 -10.55
CA ARG A 60 2.14 -11.17 -11.22
C ARG A 60 2.43 -12.32 -10.26
N TYR A 61 1.78 -13.44 -10.51
CA TYR A 61 1.95 -14.68 -9.78
C TYR A 61 1.82 -15.88 -10.70
N HIS A 62 2.90 -16.66 -10.82
CA HIS A 62 2.99 -17.85 -11.61
C HIS A 62 3.17 -19.05 -10.66
N PRO A 63 2.12 -19.84 -10.39
CA PRO A 63 2.20 -20.93 -9.41
C PRO A 63 3.24 -21.99 -9.79
N ASP A 64 3.43 -22.22 -11.09
CA ASP A 64 4.31 -23.26 -11.63
C ASP A 64 5.72 -22.76 -11.96
N ASP A 65 5.98 -21.47 -11.80
CA ASP A 65 7.29 -20.87 -12.11
C ASP A 65 7.61 -19.75 -11.11
N PRO A 66 8.17 -20.08 -9.92
CA PRO A 66 8.49 -19.10 -8.88
C PRO A 66 9.45 -18.01 -9.34
N ALA A 67 10.31 -18.26 -10.32
CA ALA A 67 11.25 -17.24 -10.83
C ALA A 67 10.54 -16.07 -11.52
N ARG A 68 9.33 -16.28 -12.02
CA ARG A 68 8.50 -15.27 -12.67
C ARG A 68 7.53 -14.58 -11.72
N ASN A 69 7.51 -14.94 -10.44
CA ASN A 69 6.67 -14.29 -9.43
C ASN A 69 7.22 -12.92 -9.07
N ASP A 70 6.31 -11.95 -8.94
CA ASP A 70 6.64 -10.69 -8.29
C ASP A 70 6.55 -10.80 -6.75
N LEU A 71 5.89 -11.83 -6.24
CA LEU A 71 5.66 -12.08 -4.82
C LEU A 71 6.58 -13.20 -4.31
N ASP A 72 7.38 -12.89 -3.30
CA ASP A 72 8.11 -13.84 -2.47
C ASP A 72 7.58 -13.79 -1.04
N LEU A 73 6.83 -14.84 -0.65
CA LEU A 73 6.26 -14.92 0.71
C LEU A 73 7.30 -15.29 1.76
N GLN A 74 8.35 -16.01 1.41
CA GLN A 74 9.40 -16.41 2.33
C GLN A 74 10.25 -15.19 2.71
N ALA A 75 10.72 -14.46 1.71
CA ALA A 75 11.41 -13.18 1.91
C ALA A 75 10.47 -12.07 2.39
N ARG A 76 9.15 -12.24 2.24
CA ARG A 76 8.12 -11.21 2.48
C ARG A 76 8.37 -9.96 1.64
N GLU A 77 8.51 -10.17 0.34
CA GLU A 77 8.84 -9.13 -0.64
C GLU A 77 7.85 -9.14 -1.80
N ILE A 78 7.65 -7.96 -2.37
CA ILE A 78 6.96 -7.79 -3.65
C ILE A 78 7.86 -6.96 -4.56
N ARG A 79 8.18 -7.50 -5.73
CA ARG A 79 8.84 -6.77 -6.81
C ARG A 79 7.83 -5.91 -7.53
N ILE A 80 8.09 -4.63 -7.61
CA ILE A 80 7.25 -3.66 -8.29
C ILE A 80 7.93 -3.25 -9.58
N ALA A 81 7.31 -3.56 -10.70
CA ALA A 81 7.79 -3.11 -12.01
C ALA A 81 7.71 -1.58 -12.11
N GLY A 82 8.81 -0.94 -12.47
CA GLY A 82 8.90 0.50 -12.71
C GLY A 82 8.89 0.85 -14.20
N LYS A 83 8.61 2.11 -14.50
CA LYS A 83 8.71 2.62 -15.87
C LYS A 83 10.17 2.59 -16.32
N GLY A 84 10.44 2.09 -17.53
CA GLY A 84 11.80 2.05 -18.10
C GLY A 84 12.73 0.99 -17.47
N GLY A 85 12.19 -0.08 -16.85
CA GLY A 85 13.02 -1.18 -16.29
C GLY A 85 13.54 -0.90 -14.87
N THR A 86 13.30 0.28 -14.30
CA THR A 86 13.68 0.61 -12.92
C THR A 86 12.64 0.08 -11.93
N GLY A 87 12.70 -1.22 -11.63
CA GLY A 87 11.88 -1.83 -10.59
C GLY A 87 12.40 -1.55 -9.19
N ARG A 88 11.54 -1.72 -8.19
CA ARG A 88 11.95 -1.74 -6.78
C ARG A 88 11.30 -2.90 -6.04
N THR A 89 11.93 -3.31 -4.96
CA THR A 89 11.36 -4.32 -4.04
C THR A 89 10.82 -3.63 -2.80
N VAL A 90 9.61 -4.01 -2.39
CA VAL A 90 9.01 -3.53 -1.14
C VAL A 90 8.80 -4.69 -0.18
N LYS A 91 9.07 -4.45 1.10
CA LYS A 91 8.81 -5.41 2.17
C LYS A 91 7.33 -5.38 2.56
N ILE A 92 6.79 -6.57 2.87
CA ILE A 92 5.48 -6.73 3.48
C ILE A 92 5.64 -7.28 4.91
N GLY A 93 4.90 -6.71 5.85
CA GLY A 93 4.91 -7.21 7.22
C GLY A 93 4.24 -8.59 7.35
N HIS A 94 4.42 -9.26 8.47
CA HIS A 94 3.86 -10.60 8.73
C HIS A 94 2.34 -10.67 8.52
N GLN A 95 1.59 -9.62 8.87
CA GLN A 95 0.13 -9.59 8.70
C GLN A 95 -0.27 -9.63 7.23
N ALA A 96 0.40 -8.84 6.38
CA ALA A 96 0.14 -8.84 4.93
C ALA A 96 0.55 -10.16 4.30
N ALA A 97 1.70 -10.73 4.68
CA ALA A 97 2.14 -12.03 4.21
C ALA A 97 1.14 -13.15 4.55
N ARG A 98 0.61 -13.19 5.79
CA ARG A 98 -0.44 -14.14 6.17
C ARG A 98 -1.74 -13.95 5.40
N SER A 99 -2.12 -12.72 5.11
CA SER A 99 -3.33 -12.44 4.32
C SER A 99 -3.15 -12.88 2.86
N LEU A 100 -1.97 -12.66 2.29
CA LEU A 100 -1.61 -13.15 0.96
C LEU A 100 -1.59 -14.69 0.91
N ASP A 101 -0.97 -15.37 1.87
CA ASP A 101 -0.96 -16.83 1.93
C ASP A 101 -2.38 -17.41 1.93
N ARG A 102 -3.27 -16.86 2.76
CA ARG A 102 -4.69 -17.28 2.79
C ARG A 102 -5.38 -17.05 1.45
N TYR A 103 -5.09 -15.95 0.79
CA TYR A 103 -5.62 -15.67 -0.53
C TYR A 103 -5.06 -16.61 -1.57
N LEU A 104 -3.75 -16.87 -1.59
CA LEU A 104 -3.12 -17.78 -2.57
C LEU A 104 -3.66 -19.21 -2.48
N ARG A 105 -3.93 -19.71 -1.26
CA ARG A 105 -4.60 -21.01 -1.07
C ARG A 105 -6.02 -21.02 -1.65
N ALA A 106 -6.75 -19.93 -1.56
CA ALA A 106 -8.06 -19.82 -2.20
C ALA A 106 -7.94 -19.64 -3.72
N ARG A 107 -6.93 -18.87 -4.17
CA ARG A 107 -6.63 -18.63 -5.58
C ARG A 107 -6.25 -19.92 -6.32
N ALA A 108 -5.52 -20.82 -5.68
CA ALA A 108 -5.13 -22.11 -6.29
C ALA A 108 -6.35 -22.97 -6.68
N ARG A 109 -7.50 -22.78 -6.02
CA ARG A 109 -8.75 -23.49 -6.32
C ARG A 109 -9.69 -22.70 -7.26
N HIS A 110 -9.24 -21.55 -7.75
CA HIS A 110 -10.06 -20.73 -8.65
C HIS A 110 -9.96 -21.23 -10.09
N ALA A 111 -11.07 -21.22 -10.86
CA ALA A 111 -11.11 -21.68 -12.24
C ALA A 111 -10.07 -20.99 -13.14
N GLN A 112 -9.66 -19.77 -12.80
CA GLN A 112 -8.64 -19.02 -13.54
C GLN A 112 -7.27 -18.99 -12.81
N ALA A 113 -6.95 -19.98 -11.98
CA ALA A 113 -5.69 -20.06 -11.23
C ALA A 113 -4.43 -20.04 -12.13
N HIS A 114 -4.56 -20.50 -13.38
CA HIS A 114 -3.49 -20.51 -14.40
C HIS A 114 -3.08 -19.10 -14.88
N ARG A 115 -3.89 -18.07 -14.64
CA ARG A 115 -3.58 -16.72 -15.10
C ARG A 115 -2.45 -16.09 -14.29
N PRO A 116 -1.56 -15.33 -14.96
CA PRO A 116 -0.39 -14.73 -14.30
C PRO A 116 -0.71 -13.50 -13.44
N GLN A 117 -1.90 -12.94 -13.51
CA GLN A 117 -2.27 -11.81 -12.65
C GLN A 117 -2.54 -12.32 -11.22
N LEU A 118 -1.96 -11.66 -10.23
CA LEU A 118 -2.17 -12.04 -8.83
C LEU A 118 -3.65 -11.93 -8.43
N TRP A 119 -4.31 -10.84 -8.78
CA TRP A 119 -5.66 -10.53 -8.33
C TRP A 119 -6.72 -11.00 -9.32
N LEU A 120 -7.46 -12.03 -8.95
CA LEU A 120 -8.54 -12.58 -9.78
C LEU A 120 -9.90 -12.05 -9.36
N GLY A 121 -10.78 -11.86 -10.35
CA GLY A 121 -12.17 -11.50 -10.12
C GLY A 121 -12.98 -12.65 -9.54
N VAL A 122 -14.23 -12.40 -9.19
CA VAL A 122 -15.23 -13.43 -8.85
C VAL A 122 -16.00 -13.83 -10.11
N ASN A 123 -16.65 -15.01 -10.09
CA ASN A 123 -17.55 -15.45 -11.15
C ASN A 123 -16.93 -15.41 -12.57
N ASN A 124 -15.68 -15.84 -12.70
CA ASN A 124 -14.95 -15.91 -13.97
C ASN A 124 -14.78 -14.59 -14.74
N ARG A 125 -14.93 -13.44 -14.06
CA ARG A 125 -14.80 -12.11 -14.69
C ARG A 125 -13.35 -11.72 -15.05
N GLY A 126 -12.41 -12.65 -14.99
CA GLY A 126 -11.01 -12.38 -15.28
C GLY A 126 -10.25 -11.70 -14.14
N PRO A 127 -9.05 -11.20 -14.41
CA PRO A 127 -8.25 -10.47 -13.42
C PRO A 127 -8.89 -9.14 -13.03
N LEU A 128 -8.62 -8.70 -11.79
CA LEU A 128 -9.02 -7.36 -11.37
C LEU A 128 -8.14 -6.30 -12.07
N THR A 129 -8.80 -5.33 -12.65
CA THR A 129 -8.16 -4.11 -13.16
C THR A 129 -7.86 -3.13 -12.03
N ALA A 130 -7.06 -2.09 -12.30
CA ALA A 130 -6.86 -0.99 -11.37
C ALA A 130 -8.19 -0.36 -10.92
N THR A 131 -9.11 -0.12 -11.86
CA THR A 131 -10.45 0.39 -11.55
C THR A 131 -11.24 -0.57 -10.66
N GLY A 132 -11.16 -1.89 -10.93
CA GLY A 132 -11.81 -2.90 -10.10
C GLY A 132 -11.29 -2.92 -8.67
N ILE A 133 -9.98 -2.80 -8.48
CA ILE A 133 -9.35 -2.69 -7.15
C ILE A 133 -9.78 -1.38 -6.45
N TYR A 134 -9.81 -0.26 -7.17
CA TYR A 134 -10.28 1.01 -6.61
C TYR A 134 -11.73 0.90 -6.11
N GLN A 135 -12.63 0.38 -6.94
CA GLN A 135 -14.04 0.20 -6.58
C GLN A 135 -14.22 -0.75 -5.39
N LEU A 136 -13.39 -1.80 -5.32
CA LEU A 136 -13.39 -2.75 -4.22
C LEU A 136 -13.07 -2.06 -2.88
N ILE A 137 -11.94 -1.36 -2.78
CA ILE A 137 -11.56 -0.68 -1.53
C ILE A 137 -12.53 0.45 -1.17
N ALA A 138 -13.05 1.18 -2.16
CA ALA A 138 -14.07 2.22 -1.93
C ALA A 138 -15.39 1.63 -1.40
N ARG A 139 -15.81 0.44 -1.87
CA ARG A 139 -16.97 -0.27 -1.36
C ARG A 139 -16.79 -0.65 0.12
N HIS A 140 -15.65 -1.24 0.48
CA HIS A 140 -15.34 -1.57 1.88
C HIS A 140 -15.32 -0.31 2.76
N GLY A 141 -14.77 0.78 2.27
CA GLY A 141 -14.82 2.08 2.98
C GLY A 141 -16.26 2.54 3.24
N ARG A 142 -17.13 2.47 2.23
CA ARG A 142 -18.57 2.84 2.41
C ARG A 142 -19.29 1.96 3.42
N GLN A 143 -18.96 0.67 3.51
CA GLN A 143 -19.54 -0.26 4.50
C GLN A 143 -19.28 0.14 5.95
N CYS A 144 -18.17 0.81 6.21
CA CYS A 144 -17.81 1.29 7.55
C CYS A 144 -17.80 2.83 7.68
N GLY A 145 -18.40 3.54 6.73
CA GLY A 145 -18.49 5.01 6.77
C GLY A 145 -17.18 5.76 6.56
N ILE A 146 -16.13 5.08 6.03
CA ILE A 146 -14.79 5.64 5.88
C ILE A 146 -14.52 5.93 4.40
N LYS A 147 -13.99 7.13 4.09
CA LYS A 147 -13.51 7.44 2.74
C LYS A 147 -12.17 6.75 2.49
N VAL A 148 -12.18 5.69 1.67
CA VAL A 148 -11.01 4.87 1.35
C VAL A 148 -10.64 4.98 -0.13
N TYR A 149 -9.37 5.26 -0.40
CA TYR A 149 -8.78 5.32 -1.74
C TYR A 149 -7.27 5.01 -1.68
N PRO A 150 -6.62 4.57 -2.76
CA PRO A 150 -5.23 4.10 -2.74
C PRO A 150 -4.23 5.14 -2.19
N HIS A 151 -4.43 6.40 -2.56
CA HIS A 151 -3.53 7.48 -2.12
C HIS A 151 -3.58 7.72 -0.60
N ARG A 152 -4.73 7.46 0.07
CA ARG A 152 -4.86 7.55 1.53
C ARG A 152 -4.00 6.46 2.22
N PHE A 153 -3.93 5.24 1.67
CA PHE A 153 -3.02 4.21 2.18
C PHE A 153 -1.56 4.61 2.04
N ARG A 154 -1.18 5.16 0.88
CA ARG A 154 0.18 5.63 0.65
C ARG A 154 0.56 6.77 1.60
N HIS A 155 -0.38 7.68 1.86
CA HIS A 155 -0.17 8.75 2.84
C HIS A 155 -0.02 8.18 4.24
N HIS A 156 -0.88 7.25 4.63
CA HIS A 156 -0.81 6.57 5.92
C HIS A 156 0.52 5.81 6.10
N PHE A 157 0.96 5.04 5.10
CA PHE A 157 2.24 4.34 5.13
C PHE A 157 3.40 5.32 5.33
N SER A 158 3.45 6.38 4.54
CA SER A 158 4.52 7.38 4.60
C SER A 158 4.55 8.10 5.94
N HIS A 159 3.38 8.52 6.45
CA HIS A 159 3.25 9.14 7.75
C HIS A 159 3.71 8.21 8.88
N THR A 160 3.22 6.97 8.88
CA THR A 160 3.56 5.97 9.90
C THR A 160 5.05 5.62 9.89
N TRP A 161 5.67 5.51 8.69
CA TRP A 161 7.11 5.30 8.55
C TRP A 161 7.91 6.42 9.23
N LEU A 162 7.60 7.66 8.88
CA LEU A 162 8.28 8.84 9.42
C LEU A 162 8.01 9.01 10.92
N GLU A 163 6.78 8.77 11.36
CA GLU A 163 6.39 8.85 12.78
C GLU A 163 7.16 7.85 13.63
N ARG A 164 7.45 6.67 13.09
CA ARG A 164 8.25 5.63 13.76
C ARG A 164 9.75 5.84 13.66
N GLY A 165 10.21 6.96 13.11
CA GLY A 165 11.61 7.31 13.02
C GLY A 165 12.33 6.70 11.81
N GLY A 166 11.60 6.18 10.83
CA GLY A 166 12.18 5.69 9.58
C GLY A 166 12.84 6.81 8.78
N ALA A 167 13.98 6.51 8.14
CA ALA A 167 14.76 7.49 7.39
C ALA A 167 13.97 7.99 6.15
N GLU A 168 14.11 9.29 5.86
CA GLU A 168 13.42 9.92 4.73
C GLU A 168 13.88 9.36 3.38
N ARG A 169 15.18 9.08 3.25
CA ARG A 169 15.78 8.53 2.03
C ARG A 169 15.25 7.12 1.74
N ASP A 170 15.14 6.28 2.77
CA ASP A 170 14.58 4.93 2.63
C ASP A 170 13.09 4.98 2.25
N LEU A 171 12.34 5.94 2.80
CA LEU A 171 10.95 6.14 2.40
C LEU A 171 10.83 6.53 0.92
N MET A 172 11.76 7.37 0.43
CA MET A 172 11.78 7.73 -0.99
C MET A 172 12.00 6.50 -1.87
N GLU A 173 12.95 5.63 -1.50
CA GLU A 173 13.21 4.36 -2.19
C GLU A 173 11.98 3.44 -2.18
N LEU A 174 11.41 3.17 -1.01
CA LEU A 174 10.23 2.32 -0.85
C LEU A 174 9.03 2.83 -1.65
N ASN A 175 8.85 4.14 -1.72
CA ASN A 175 7.77 4.76 -2.47
C ASN A 175 8.09 4.98 -3.96
N GLY A 176 9.33 4.79 -4.41
CA GLY A 176 9.77 5.13 -5.76
C GLY A 176 9.57 6.62 -6.03
N TRP A 177 10.08 7.49 -5.14
CA TRP A 177 10.10 8.94 -5.29
C TRP A 177 11.49 9.39 -5.71
N THR A 178 11.53 10.16 -6.79
CA THR A 178 12.77 10.70 -7.34
C THR A 178 13.07 12.13 -6.89
N SER A 179 12.14 12.76 -6.18
CA SER A 179 12.21 14.18 -5.81
C SER A 179 11.90 14.40 -4.33
N PRO A 180 12.72 15.20 -3.61
CA PRO A 180 12.44 15.59 -2.22
C PRO A 180 11.13 16.35 -2.03
N GLN A 181 10.61 17.02 -3.05
CA GLN A 181 9.31 17.71 -2.97
C GLN A 181 8.16 16.73 -2.72
N MET A 182 8.28 15.49 -3.23
CA MET A 182 7.32 14.43 -2.92
C MET A 182 7.31 14.10 -1.44
N LEU A 183 8.48 14.02 -0.82
CA LEU A 183 8.64 13.79 0.61
C LEU A 183 8.04 14.94 1.44
N ALA A 184 8.29 16.19 1.07
CA ALA A 184 7.78 17.36 1.77
C ALA A 184 6.25 17.37 1.86
N ARG A 185 5.56 16.90 0.82
CA ARG A 185 4.09 16.79 0.76
C ARG A 185 3.53 15.81 1.79
N TYR A 186 4.25 14.73 2.09
CA TYR A 186 3.81 13.66 3.01
C TYR A 186 4.38 13.82 4.43
N GLY A 187 5.52 14.48 4.57
CA GLY A 187 6.22 14.65 5.86
C GLY A 187 5.78 15.85 6.70
N ALA A 188 5.04 16.79 6.09
CA ALA A 188 4.70 18.05 6.76
C ALA A 188 3.93 17.85 8.08
N SER A 189 2.98 16.93 8.12
CA SER A 189 2.13 16.66 9.29
C SER A 189 2.86 16.00 10.47
N ALA A 190 3.98 15.31 10.21
CA ALA A 190 4.75 14.60 11.24
C ALA A 190 6.05 15.31 11.64
N ARG A 191 6.49 16.35 10.90
CA ARG A 191 7.83 16.93 11.00
C ARG A 191 8.18 17.44 12.39
N GLY A 192 7.33 18.28 12.98
CA GLY A 192 7.60 18.90 14.29
C GLY A 192 7.60 17.87 15.44
N ALA A 193 6.65 16.96 15.46
CA ALA A 193 6.57 15.91 16.47
C ALA A 193 7.77 14.95 16.37
N ARG A 194 8.18 14.62 15.15
CA ARG A 194 9.36 13.78 14.90
C ARG A 194 10.65 14.46 15.36
N ALA A 195 10.84 15.74 15.06
CA ALA A 195 12.03 16.47 15.46
C ALA A 195 12.19 16.49 16.99
N ARG A 196 11.11 16.73 17.73
CA ARG A 196 11.13 16.67 19.20
C ARG A 196 11.50 15.29 19.72
N ARG A 197 10.83 14.22 19.24
CA ARG A 197 11.17 12.85 19.67
C ARG A 197 12.60 12.43 19.32
N THR A 198 13.13 12.92 18.19
CA THR A 198 14.51 12.65 17.82
C THR A 198 15.48 13.40 18.73
N TYR A 199 15.14 14.64 19.11
CA TYR A 199 15.89 15.43 20.08
C TYR A 199 15.96 14.70 21.43
N ASP A 200 14.78 14.32 21.99
CA ASP A 200 14.67 13.62 23.26
C ASP A 200 15.55 12.36 23.26
N ARG A 201 15.43 11.54 22.23
CA ARG A 201 16.24 10.31 22.10
C ARG A 201 17.74 10.54 22.00
N ILE A 202 18.20 11.62 21.34
CA ILE A 202 19.63 11.86 21.12
C ILE A 202 20.24 12.63 22.30
N MET A 203 19.46 13.55 22.89
CA MET A 203 19.99 14.48 23.88
C MET A 203 19.71 14.04 25.32
N ASP A 204 18.64 13.26 25.57
CA ASP A 204 18.30 12.78 26.92
C ASP A 204 18.89 11.39 27.24
N ASP A 205 19.39 10.63 26.24
CA ASP A 205 20.15 9.38 26.41
C ASP A 205 21.65 9.63 26.75
N THR A 206 21.97 10.77 27.38
CA THR A 206 23.34 10.95 27.91
C THR A 206 23.40 10.30 29.28
N PRO A 207 24.36 9.35 29.52
CA PRO A 207 24.52 8.62 30.79
C PRO A 207 24.91 9.52 31.95
#